data_9b2d594f2f280370b51e2822c2d0ca24
#
_entry.id   9b2d594f2f280370b51e2822c2d0ca24
#
_cell.length_a   1.000
_cell.length_b   1.000
_cell.length_c   1.000
_cell.angle_alpha   90.00
_cell.angle_beta   90.00
_cell.angle_gamma   90.00
#
_symmetry.space_group_name_H-M   'P 1'
#
loop_
_entity.id
_entity.type
_entity.pdbx_description
1 polymer ?
#
loop_
_entity_poly.entity_id
_entity_poly.type
_entity_poly.pdbx_seq_one_letter_code
_entity_poly.pdbx_strand_id
1 'polypeptide(L)'
;MSRLVSLLRRRGVVLPSFEIYGGVSGLVDYGPVGARIKRRVIESWIEHWGRITNVVEIDSPNITPESVLIASGHVGEFNDKMSECLACGSAFRSDHLVSDFHEAPDTLSSSELDELIEEEGIRCPSCDKVDWKEAMPMNLMFQTSIGAMGGSRTAFLRPETAQGMFMLFPALYRHFRQKLPFGAMQTGKGYRNEISPRQGMIRLREFNMAELEYFIDPDDP
;
A
#
# COMPACT_ATOMS: atom_id res chain seq x y z
N MET A 1 2.33 12.09 18.83
CA MET A 1 2.88 10.98 18.03
C MET A 1 4.25 10.49 18.54
N SER A 2 5.23 11.36 18.78
CA SER A 2 6.60 11.00 19.22
C SER A 2 6.68 10.20 20.54
N ARG A 3 5.86 10.53 21.52
CA ARG A 3 5.82 9.84 22.83
C ARG A 3 5.37 8.38 22.73
N LEU A 4 4.35 8.10 21.91
CA LEU A 4 3.85 6.75 21.67
C LEU A 4 4.89 5.91 20.92
N VAL A 5 5.46 6.43 19.83
CA VAL A 5 6.50 5.74 19.06
C VAL A 5 7.70 5.38 19.94
N SER A 6 8.17 6.34 20.76
CA SER A 6 9.26 6.10 21.72
C SER A 6 8.92 5.02 22.76
N LEU A 7 7.68 4.98 23.23
CA LEU A 7 7.21 3.95 24.17
C LEU A 7 7.20 2.57 23.50
N LEU A 8 6.61 2.47 22.30
CA LEU A 8 6.52 1.22 21.55
C LEU A 8 7.91 0.63 21.26
N ARG A 9 8.87 1.49 20.86
CA ARG A 9 10.26 1.09 20.64
C ARG A 9 10.93 0.59 21.93
N ARG A 10 10.85 1.33 23.03
CA ARG A 10 11.45 0.92 24.31
C ARG A 10 10.86 -0.36 24.90
N ARG A 11 9.61 -0.65 24.58
CA ARG A 11 8.91 -1.88 25.03
C ARG A 11 9.06 -3.05 24.05
N GLY A 12 9.84 -2.90 22.99
CA GLY A 12 10.02 -3.95 21.97
C GLY A 12 8.71 -4.35 21.29
N VAL A 13 7.79 -3.41 21.12
CA VAL A 13 6.52 -3.64 20.41
C VAL A 13 6.74 -3.46 18.92
N VAL A 14 7.33 -2.33 18.53
CA VAL A 14 7.68 -1.99 17.14
C VAL A 14 9.08 -1.41 17.13
N LEU A 15 9.90 -1.89 16.22
CA LEU A 15 11.31 -1.52 16.06
C LEU A 15 11.54 -1.07 14.61
N PRO A 16 12.46 -0.12 14.35
CA PRO A 16 12.91 0.16 12.99
C PRO A 16 13.60 -1.07 12.39
N SER A 17 13.20 -1.47 11.18
CA SER A 17 13.89 -2.56 10.49
C SER A 17 15.26 -2.10 9.97
N PHE A 18 16.22 -3.02 9.95
CA PHE A 18 17.56 -2.82 9.41
C PHE A 18 18.36 -1.71 10.08
N GLU A 19 18.12 -1.42 11.35
CA GLU A 19 18.73 -0.29 12.07
C GLU A 19 20.27 -0.32 12.05
N ILE A 20 20.87 -1.50 12.09
CA ILE A 20 22.34 -1.67 11.99
C ILE A 20 22.94 -1.22 10.64
N TYR A 21 22.11 -1.07 9.62
CA TYR A 21 22.47 -0.56 8.29
C TYR A 21 21.89 0.84 8.01
N GLY A 22 21.50 1.59 9.05
CA GLY A 22 20.92 2.92 8.94
C GLY A 22 19.40 2.95 8.90
N GLY A 23 18.73 1.80 8.87
CA GLY A 23 17.28 1.70 8.81
C GLY A 23 16.69 2.06 7.45
N VAL A 24 15.43 1.68 7.24
CA VAL A 24 14.66 2.06 6.06
C VAL A 24 13.31 2.62 6.50
N SER A 25 13.02 3.86 6.14
CA SER A 25 11.74 4.49 6.46
C SER A 25 10.57 3.69 5.89
N GLY A 26 9.50 3.54 6.69
CA GLY A 26 8.32 2.76 6.27
C GLY A 26 8.47 1.24 6.33
N LEU A 27 9.60 0.73 6.87
CA LEU A 27 9.75 -0.68 7.22
C LEU A 27 9.96 -0.80 8.73
N VAL A 28 9.23 -1.74 9.35
CA VAL A 28 9.25 -1.95 10.80
C VAL A 28 9.28 -3.45 11.13
N ASP A 29 9.96 -3.77 12.22
CA ASP A 29 9.90 -5.09 12.83
C ASP A 29 8.90 -5.08 13.98
N TYR A 30 8.05 -6.09 14.03
CA TYR A 30 7.23 -6.35 15.20
C TYR A 30 8.08 -7.16 16.19
N GLY A 31 8.46 -6.55 17.30
CA GLY A 31 9.14 -7.25 18.38
C GLY A 31 8.25 -8.29 19.09
N PRO A 32 8.74 -8.99 20.12
CA PRO A 32 8.04 -10.13 20.73
C PRO A 32 6.60 -9.83 21.18
N VAL A 33 6.38 -8.64 21.74
CA VAL A 33 5.04 -8.20 22.16
C VAL A 33 4.19 -7.81 20.96
N GLY A 34 4.76 -7.02 20.04
CA GLY A 34 4.08 -6.54 18.84
C GLY A 34 3.62 -7.69 17.93
N ALA A 35 4.48 -8.69 17.72
CA ALA A 35 4.14 -9.87 16.93
C ALA A 35 2.95 -10.65 17.52
N ARG A 36 2.88 -10.76 18.85
CA ARG A 36 1.74 -11.40 19.53
C ARG A 36 0.45 -10.59 19.38
N ILE A 37 0.52 -9.28 19.55
CA ILE A 37 -0.63 -8.39 19.39
C ILE A 37 -1.15 -8.49 17.95
N LYS A 38 -0.26 -8.34 16.96
CA LYS A 38 -0.60 -8.47 15.55
C LYS A 38 -1.30 -9.79 15.23
N ARG A 39 -0.72 -10.91 15.68
CA ARG A 39 -1.29 -12.25 15.46
C ARG A 39 -2.71 -12.35 16.04
N ARG A 40 -2.92 -11.91 17.28
CA ARG A 40 -4.24 -11.96 17.93
C ARG A 40 -5.29 -11.10 17.22
N VAL A 41 -4.90 -9.94 16.69
CA VAL A 41 -5.80 -9.09 15.90
C VAL A 41 -6.23 -9.82 14.63
N ILE A 42 -5.28 -10.45 13.92
CA ILE A 42 -5.56 -11.20 12.69
C ILE A 42 -6.44 -12.43 13.01
N GLU A 43 -6.08 -13.23 14.02
CA GLU A 43 -6.84 -14.40 14.46
C GLU A 43 -8.29 -14.02 14.83
N SER A 44 -8.48 -12.93 15.59
CA SER A 44 -9.80 -12.44 15.97
C SER A 44 -10.64 -12.00 14.76
N TRP A 45 -10.01 -11.39 13.75
CA TRP A 45 -10.69 -10.98 12.51
C TRP A 45 -11.12 -12.21 11.69
N ILE A 46 -10.22 -13.19 11.50
CA ILE A 46 -10.51 -14.45 10.81
C ILE A 46 -11.63 -15.21 11.54
N GLU A 47 -11.56 -15.32 12.85
CA GLU A 47 -12.58 -16.00 13.66
C GLU A 47 -13.94 -15.30 13.54
N HIS A 48 -13.97 -13.98 13.53
CA HIS A 48 -15.21 -13.20 13.40
C HIS A 48 -15.93 -13.49 12.10
N TRP A 49 -15.23 -13.37 10.97
CA TRP A 49 -15.82 -13.56 9.65
C TRP A 49 -16.00 -15.04 9.27
N GLY A 50 -15.11 -15.92 9.77
CA GLY A 50 -15.20 -17.35 9.56
C GLY A 50 -16.42 -18.02 10.23
N ARG A 51 -17.16 -17.30 11.08
CA ARG A 51 -18.44 -17.76 11.64
C ARG A 51 -19.59 -17.69 10.63
N ILE A 52 -19.42 -16.96 9.56
CA ILE A 52 -20.43 -16.86 8.49
C ILE A 52 -20.30 -18.08 7.59
N THR A 53 -21.37 -18.84 7.45
CA THR A 53 -21.36 -20.18 6.80
C THR A 53 -20.98 -20.17 5.33
N ASN A 54 -21.14 -19.03 4.65
CA ASN A 54 -20.82 -18.87 3.23
C ASN A 54 -19.58 -17.97 3.00
N VAL A 55 -18.70 -17.87 3.99
CA VAL A 55 -17.39 -17.19 3.87
C VAL A 55 -16.28 -18.22 4.03
N VAL A 56 -15.28 -18.17 3.15
CA VAL A 56 -14.11 -19.05 3.18
C VAL A 56 -12.83 -18.24 3.21
N GLU A 57 -11.82 -18.75 3.90
CA GLU A 57 -10.47 -18.20 3.89
C GLU A 57 -9.70 -18.73 2.68
N ILE A 58 -8.93 -17.86 2.04
CA ILE A 58 -7.99 -18.20 0.98
C ILE A 58 -6.61 -17.64 1.30
N ASP A 59 -5.60 -18.15 0.60
CA ASP A 59 -4.23 -17.62 0.64
C ASP A 59 -3.66 -17.56 -0.78
N SER A 60 -3.42 -16.35 -1.27
CA SER A 60 -2.90 -16.07 -2.61
C SER A 60 -1.46 -15.53 -2.56
N PRO A 61 -0.66 -15.74 -3.63
CA PRO A 61 0.72 -15.29 -3.68
C PRO A 61 0.88 -13.77 -3.50
N ASN A 62 1.99 -13.37 -2.88
CA ASN A 62 2.38 -11.96 -2.77
C ASN A 62 2.89 -11.37 -4.09
N ILE A 63 3.43 -12.22 -4.99
CA ILE A 63 3.93 -11.80 -6.29
C ILE A 63 2.79 -11.94 -7.31
N THR A 64 2.44 -10.82 -7.94
CA THR A 64 1.33 -10.72 -8.88
C THR A 64 1.86 -10.41 -10.27
N PRO A 65 1.50 -11.20 -11.30
CA PRO A 65 1.85 -10.90 -12.70
C PRO A 65 1.29 -9.54 -13.14
N GLU A 66 2.04 -8.82 -13.96
CA GLU A 66 1.65 -7.50 -14.49
C GLU A 66 0.27 -7.51 -15.16
N SER A 67 -0.08 -8.58 -15.91
CA SER A 67 -1.37 -8.69 -16.59
C SER A 67 -2.58 -8.59 -15.66
N VAL A 68 -2.47 -9.08 -14.43
CA VAL A 68 -3.53 -8.97 -13.41
C VAL A 68 -3.70 -7.52 -12.96
N LEU A 69 -2.58 -6.82 -12.77
CA LEU A 69 -2.56 -5.43 -12.31
C LEU A 69 -2.88 -4.42 -13.41
N ILE A 70 -2.66 -4.78 -14.68
CA ILE A 70 -3.19 -4.03 -15.83
C ILE A 70 -4.72 -4.15 -15.84
N ALA A 71 -5.26 -5.36 -15.72
CA ALA A 71 -6.69 -5.61 -15.73
C ALA A 71 -7.44 -4.91 -14.59
N SER A 72 -6.80 -4.74 -13.44
CA SER A 72 -7.36 -4.03 -12.28
C SER A 72 -7.05 -2.53 -12.26
N GLY A 73 -6.36 -1.97 -13.28
CA GLY A 73 -6.03 -0.55 -13.37
C GLY A 73 -4.79 -0.11 -12.57
N HIS A 74 -4.22 -0.95 -11.71
CA HIS A 74 -3.12 -0.55 -10.83
C HIS A 74 -1.84 -0.12 -11.56
N VAL A 75 -1.56 -0.67 -12.73
CA VAL A 75 -0.36 -0.27 -13.50
C VAL A 75 -0.49 1.17 -14.00
N GLY A 76 -1.70 1.57 -14.43
CA GLY A 76 -1.95 2.90 -14.99
C GLY A 76 -2.28 3.98 -13.97
N GLU A 77 -3.05 3.63 -12.93
CA GLU A 77 -3.70 4.63 -12.06
C GLU A 77 -3.17 4.66 -10.63
N PHE A 78 -2.41 3.66 -10.20
CA PHE A 78 -1.87 3.60 -8.84
C PHE A 78 -0.59 4.43 -8.70
N ASN A 79 -0.73 5.74 -8.98
CA ASN A 79 0.39 6.69 -9.00
C ASN A 79 0.13 7.84 -8.04
N ASP A 80 1.18 8.23 -7.31
CA ASP A 80 1.27 9.54 -6.64
C ASP A 80 2.07 10.51 -7.52
N LYS A 81 1.70 11.78 -7.53
CA LYS A 81 2.48 12.85 -8.18
C LYS A 81 3.59 13.28 -7.23
N MET A 82 4.81 13.30 -7.73
CA MET A 82 6.02 13.50 -6.94
C MET A 82 6.88 14.63 -7.48
N SER A 83 7.26 15.57 -6.60
CA SER A 83 8.27 16.60 -6.87
C SER A 83 9.55 16.30 -6.11
N GLU A 84 10.68 16.39 -6.80
CA GLU A 84 12.02 16.21 -6.25
C GLU A 84 12.71 17.56 -6.10
N CYS A 85 13.27 17.82 -4.91
CA CYS A 85 14.08 19.03 -4.70
C CYS A 85 15.46 18.83 -5.35
N LEU A 86 15.78 19.64 -6.34
CA LEU A 86 17.06 19.58 -7.07
C LEU A 86 18.25 19.93 -6.18
N ALA A 87 18.03 20.73 -5.12
CA ALA A 87 19.07 21.16 -4.22
C ALA A 87 19.55 20.09 -3.23
N CYS A 88 18.66 19.16 -2.81
CA CYS A 88 19.01 18.15 -1.79
C CYS A 88 18.60 16.72 -2.17
N GLY A 89 17.95 16.50 -3.32
CA GLY A 89 17.48 15.20 -3.78
C GLY A 89 16.33 14.60 -2.98
N SER A 90 15.72 15.37 -2.06
CA SER A 90 14.57 14.88 -1.29
C SER A 90 13.31 14.94 -2.13
N ALA A 91 12.54 13.84 -2.12
CA ALA A 91 11.30 13.71 -2.86
C ALA A 91 10.09 13.80 -1.92
N PHE A 92 9.03 14.45 -2.42
CA PHE A 92 7.78 14.67 -1.70
C PHE A 92 6.59 14.44 -2.62
N ARG A 93 5.45 14.09 -2.05
CA ARG A 93 4.19 14.13 -2.79
C ARG A 93 3.85 15.58 -3.11
N SER A 94 3.61 15.86 -4.38
CA SER A 94 3.33 17.23 -4.86
C SER A 94 2.05 17.80 -4.26
N ASP A 95 0.99 16.96 -4.16
CA ASP A 95 -0.27 17.34 -3.52
C ASP A 95 -0.12 17.71 -2.03
N HIS A 96 0.78 17.03 -1.31
CA HIS A 96 1.07 17.36 0.09
C HIS A 96 1.84 18.68 0.25
N LEU A 97 2.65 19.06 -0.73
CA LEU A 97 3.38 20.33 -0.69
C LEU A 97 2.44 21.53 -0.78
N VAL A 98 1.33 21.39 -1.50
CA VAL A 98 0.35 22.46 -1.76
C VAL A 98 -0.93 22.31 -0.92
N SER A 99 -0.97 21.38 0.04
CA SER A 99 -2.17 21.09 0.83
C SER A 99 -2.73 22.27 1.65
N ASP A 100 -1.89 23.25 1.97
CA ASP A 100 -2.30 24.44 2.70
C ASP A 100 -2.88 25.55 1.76
N PHE A 101 -2.74 25.38 0.44
CA PHE A 101 -3.08 26.35 -0.59
C PHE A 101 -4.25 25.92 -1.48
N HIS A 102 -4.64 24.66 -1.44
CA HIS A 102 -5.73 24.12 -2.25
C HIS A 102 -6.59 23.12 -1.48
N GLU A 103 -7.93 23.19 -1.64
CA GLU A 103 -8.88 22.33 -0.90
C GLU A 103 -8.82 20.85 -1.31
N ALA A 104 -8.54 20.55 -2.59
CA ALA A 104 -8.48 19.21 -3.14
C ALA A 104 -7.21 19.01 -4.01
N PRO A 105 -6.02 19.04 -3.42
CA PRO A 105 -4.75 19.03 -4.17
C PRO A 105 -4.47 17.72 -4.90
N ASP A 106 -5.06 16.63 -4.48
CA ASP A 106 -4.97 15.30 -5.10
C ASP A 106 -5.64 15.23 -6.48
N THR A 107 -6.59 16.12 -6.76
CA THR A 107 -7.30 16.21 -8.06
C THR A 107 -6.51 16.95 -9.13
N LEU A 108 -5.54 17.79 -8.73
CA LEU A 108 -4.75 18.61 -9.66
C LEU A 108 -3.86 17.75 -10.58
N SER A 109 -3.68 18.17 -11.82
CA SER A 109 -2.69 17.62 -12.74
C SER A 109 -1.26 17.92 -12.29
N SER A 110 -0.26 17.27 -12.90
CA SER A 110 1.15 17.58 -12.58
C SER A 110 1.50 19.04 -12.89
N SER A 111 1.03 19.58 -14.03
CA SER A 111 1.27 20.97 -14.41
C SER A 111 0.63 21.97 -13.45
N GLU A 112 -0.61 21.73 -13.03
CA GLU A 112 -1.28 22.59 -12.04
C GLU A 112 -0.57 22.56 -10.67
N LEU A 113 -0.03 21.42 -10.27
CA LEU A 113 0.77 21.30 -9.05
C LEU A 113 2.09 22.08 -9.16
N ASP A 114 2.78 22.01 -10.33
CA ASP A 114 4.01 22.76 -10.56
C ASP A 114 3.78 24.26 -10.56
N GLU A 115 2.72 24.72 -11.25
CA GLU A 115 2.33 26.13 -11.25
C GLU A 115 2.06 26.62 -9.81
N LEU A 116 1.31 25.87 -9.02
CA LEU A 116 1.00 26.24 -7.64
C LEU A 116 2.24 26.23 -6.72
N ILE A 117 3.14 25.26 -6.91
CA ILE A 117 4.42 25.19 -6.17
C ILE A 117 5.27 26.42 -6.47
N GLU A 118 5.31 26.88 -7.73
CA GLU A 118 6.07 28.06 -8.16
C GLU A 118 5.42 29.35 -7.68
N GLU A 119 4.09 29.52 -7.89
CA GLU A 119 3.33 30.72 -7.50
C GLU A 119 3.40 31.00 -6.00
N GLU A 120 3.25 29.97 -5.18
CA GLU A 120 3.27 30.08 -3.70
C GLU A 120 4.69 30.04 -3.14
N GLY A 121 5.71 29.88 -3.98
CA GLY A 121 7.12 29.84 -3.57
C GLY A 121 7.40 28.75 -2.55
N ILE A 122 6.83 27.56 -2.75
CA ILE A 122 6.90 26.47 -1.79
C ILE A 122 8.35 26.05 -1.54
N ARG A 123 8.74 26.07 -0.27
CA ARG A 123 10.08 25.72 0.15
C ARG A 123 10.22 24.23 0.46
N CYS A 124 11.34 23.65 0.12
CA CYS A 124 11.66 22.28 0.43
C CYS A 124 11.65 22.03 1.95
N PRO A 125 10.82 21.11 2.48
CA PRO A 125 10.78 20.80 3.91
C PRO A 125 12.10 20.27 4.50
N SER A 126 13.04 19.84 3.65
CA SER A 126 14.33 19.29 4.08
C SER A 126 15.47 20.30 4.07
N CYS A 127 15.52 21.22 3.12
CA CYS A 127 16.65 22.15 2.96
C CYS A 127 16.27 23.62 2.80
N ASP A 128 14.99 23.96 2.85
CA ASP A 128 14.41 25.32 2.79
C ASP A 128 14.72 26.08 1.48
N LYS A 129 15.10 25.39 0.40
CA LYS A 129 15.31 25.97 -0.92
C LYS A 129 14.07 25.81 -1.80
N VAL A 130 13.90 26.73 -2.75
CA VAL A 130 12.86 26.71 -3.79
C VAL A 130 13.55 26.29 -5.08
N ASP A 131 13.70 24.98 -5.29
CA ASP A 131 14.36 24.42 -6.47
C ASP A 131 13.78 23.04 -6.74
N TRP A 132 12.70 23.00 -7.50
CA TRP A 132 11.90 21.81 -7.73
C TRP A 132 12.02 21.31 -9.16
N LYS A 133 12.06 20.00 -9.30
CA LYS A 133 11.87 19.32 -10.56
C LYS A 133 10.36 19.18 -10.81
N GLU A 134 9.96 19.22 -12.07
CA GLU A 134 8.57 19.01 -12.49
C GLU A 134 7.95 17.77 -11.83
N ALA A 135 6.68 17.90 -11.43
CA ALA A 135 5.92 16.84 -10.80
C ALA A 135 5.70 15.69 -11.78
N MET A 136 6.13 14.50 -11.38
CA MET A 136 6.04 13.30 -12.20
C MET A 136 5.19 12.23 -11.51
N PRO A 137 4.36 11.49 -12.25
CA PRO A 137 3.67 10.33 -11.71
C PRO A 137 4.69 9.24 -11.31
N MET A 138 4.57 8.74 -10.10
CA MET A 138 5.34 7.61 -9.60
C MET A 138 4.42 6.48 -9.19
N ASN A 139 4.55 5.34 -9.86
CA ASN A 139 3.77 4.16 -9.47
C ASN A 139 4.26 3.62 -8.13
N LEU A 140 3.32 3.37 -7.22
CA LEU A 140 3.61 2.94 -5.86
C LEU A 140 3.83 1.43 -5.72
N MET A 141 3.77 0.66 -6.79
CA MET A 141 4.03 -0.77 -6.72
C MET A 141 5.53 -1.10 -6.74
N PHE A 142 5.92 -2.11 -5.95
CA PHE A 142 7.27 -2.68 -6.03
C PHE A 142 7.34 -3.65 -7.21
N GLN A 143 8.07 -3.26 -8.24
CA GLN A 143 8.30 -4.09 -9.41
C GLN A 143 9.34 -5.20 -9.15
N THR A 144 9.10 -6.35 -9.71
CA THR A 144 10.02 -7.51 -9.73
C THR A 144 9.87 -8.27 -11.04
N SER A 145 10.54 -9.40 -11.17
CA SER A 145 10.43 -10.27 -12.35
C SER A 145 10.27 -11.74 -11.95
N ILE A 146 9.50 -12.49 -12.74
CA ILE A 146 9.32 -13.92 -12.59
C ILE A 146 10.05 -14.63 -13.73
N GLY A 147 10.91 -15.58 -13.38
CA GLY A 147 11.66 -16.39 -14.34
C GLY A 147 13.11 -15.93 -14.54
N ALA A 148 13.88 -16.76 -15.26
CA ALA A 148 15.28 -16.50 -15.57
C ALA A 148 15.45 -15.56 -16.77
N MET A 149 16.66 -15.03 -16.95
CA MET A 149 17.03 -14.18 -18.09
C MET A 149 16.60 -14.79 -19.42
N GLY A 150 16.03 -13.95 -20.30
CA GLY A 150 15.53 -14.36 -21.64
C GLY A 150 14.05 -14.79 -21.68
N GLY A 151 13.44 -15.08 -20.55
CA GLY A 151 12.01 -15.43 -20.44
C GLY A 151 11.31 -14.82 -19.23
N SER A 152 11.95 -13.80 -18.63
CA SER A 152 11.38 -13.13 -17.46
C SER A 152 10.11 -12.35 -17.81
N ARG A 153 9.13 -12.41 -16.90
CA ARG A 153 7.89 -11.64 -16.99
C ARG A 153 7.87 -10.59 -15.90
N THR A 154 7.41 -9.40 -16.23
CA THR A 154 7.18 -8.34 -15.24
C THR A 154 6.14 -8.80 -14.23
N ALA A 155 6.44 -8.54 -12.97
CA ALA A 155 5.55 -8.80 -11.84
C ALA A 155 5.74 -7.71 -10.79
N PHE A 156 4.84 -7.69 -9.83
CA PHE A 156 4.88 -6.74 -8.72
C PHE A 156 4.58 -7.47 -7.41
N LEU A 157 5.07 -6.90 -6.31
CA LEU A 157 4.54 -7.25 -5.00
C LEU A 157 3.14 -6.65 -4.89
N ARG A 158 2.16 -7.44 -4.48
CA ARG A 158 0.74 -7.04 -4.46
C ARG A 158 0.50 -5.81 -3.60
N PRO A 159 -0.19 -4.77 -4.11
CA PRO A 159 -0.53 -3.59 -3.32
C PRO A 159 -1.71 -3.84 -2.35
N GLU A 160 -2.49 -4.90 -2.59
CA GLU A 160 -3.66 -5.34 -1.82
C GLU A 160 -3.92 -6.84 -2.04
N THR A 161 -4.86 -7.43 -1.31
CA THR A 161 -5.16 -8.86 -1.40
C THR A 161 -6.38 -9.19 -2.27
N ALA A 162 -7.15 -8.19 -2.69
CA ALA A 162 -8.42 -8.34 -3.41
C ALA A 162 -8.29 -9.10 -4.73
N GLN A 163 -7.23 -8.85 -5.53
CA GLN A 163 -7.05 -9.52 -6.83
C GLN A 163 -6.98 -11.03 -6.70
N GLY A 164 -6.38 -11.54 -5.62
CA GLY A 164 -6.33 -12.98 -5.35
C GLY A 164 -7.72 -13.60 -5.23
N MET A 165 -8.64 -12.91 -4.55
CA MET A 165 -10.04 -13.34 -4.37
C MET A 165 -10.81 -13.30 -5.69
N PHE A 166 -10.67 -12.23 -6.48
CA PHE A 166 -11.31 -12.12 -7.80
C PHE A 166 -10.79 -13.17 -8.78
N MET A 167 -9.50 -13.43 -8.82
CA MET A 167 -8.92 -14.47 -9.69
C MET A 167 -9.38 -15.87 -9.32
N LEU A 168 -9.65 -16.13 -8.04
CA LEU A 168 -10.17 -17.41 -7.57
C LEU A 168 -11.69 -17.55 -7.69
N PHE A 169 -12.43 -16.50 -8.06
CA PHE A 169 -13.89 -16.53 -8.17
C PHE A 169 -14.43 -17.77 -8.90
N PRO A 170 -13.95 -18.20 -10.08
CA PRO A 170 -14.48 -19.37 -10.75
C PRO A 170 -14.32 -20.67 -9.96
N ALA A 171 -13.26 -20.80 -9.17
CA ALA A 171 -13.02 -21.95 -8.31
C ALA A 171 -13.91 -21.92 -7.08
N LEU A 172 -14.05 -20.75 -6.45
CA LEU A 172 -14.93 -20.53 -5.30
C LEU A 172 -16.39 -20.70 -5.65
N TYR A 173 -16.84 -20.20 -6.80
CA TYR A 173 -18.19 -20.39 -7.30
C TYR A 173 -18.54 -21.88 -7.46
N ARG A 174 -17.60 -22.70 -7.98
CA ARG A 174 -17.78 -24.16 -8.02
C ARG A 174 -17.81 -24.77 -6.62
N HIS A 175 -16.97 -24.29 -5.68
CA HIS A 175 -16.94 -24.74 -4.29
C HIS A 175 -18.30 -24.54 -3.61
N PHE A 176 -18.94 -23.39 -3.85
CA PHE A 176 -20.30 -23.07 -3.36
C PHE A 176 -21.43 -23.62 -4.26
N ARG A 177 -21.11 -24.63 -5.10
CA ARG A 177 -22.11 -25.30 -5.98
C ARG A 177 -22.84 -24.34 -6.91
N GLN A 178 -22.12 -23.34 -7.43
CA GLN A 178 -22.64 -22.31 -8.33
C GLN A 178 -23.78 -21.47 -7.72
N LYS A 179 -23.71 -21.22 -6.42
CA LYS A 179 -24.69 -20.41 -5.70
C LYS A 179 -24.04 -19.13 -5.16
N LEU A 180 -24.76 -18.04 -5.28
CA LEU A 180 -24.51 -16.76 -4.62
C LEU A 180 -25.57 -16.58 -3.50
N PRO A 181 -25.32 -15.74 -2.49
CA PRO A 181 -24.04 -15.04 -2.24
C PRO A 181 -23.00 -15.92 -1.52
N PHE A 182 -21.72 -15.57 -1.69
CA PHE A 182 -20.63 -16.12 -0.88
C PHE A 182 -19.51 -15.11 -0.70
N GLY A 183 -18.70 -15.29 0.33
CA GLY A 183 -17.54 -14.45 0.61
C GLY A 183 -16.22 -15.21 0.56
N ALA A 184 -15.16 -14.50 0.17
CA ALA A 184 -13.79 -14.93 0.33
C ALA A 184 -13.07 -13.92 1.21
N MET A 185 -12.31 -14.40 2.19
CA MET A 185 -11.47 -13.56 3.02
C MET A 185 -10.00 -13.98 2.92
N GLN A 186 -9.14 -13.00 3.02
CA GLN A 186 -7.70 -13.21 3.01
C GLN A 186 -7.01 -12.24 3.98
N THR A 187 -6.02 -12.75 4.69
CA THR A 187 -5.06 -11.93 5.43
C THR A 187 -3.69 -12.07 4.79
N GLY A 188 -2.85 -11.06 4.91
CA GLY A 188 -1.51 -11.14 4.36
C GLY A 188 -0.77 -9.82 4.31
N LYS A 189 0.30 -9.80 3.55
CA LYS A 189 1.09 -8.60 3.31
C LYS A 189 0.59 -7.86 2.06
N GLY A 190 0.52 -6.52 2.20
CA GLY A 190 0.43 -5.56 1.11
C GLY A 190 1.72 -4.73 1.04
N TYR A 191 2.03 -4.24 -0.15
CA TYR A 191 3.28 -3.54 -0.44
C TYR A 191 3.01 -2.29 -1.26
N ARG A 192 3.43 -1.12 -0.73
CA ARG A 192 3.31 0.16 -1.44
C ARG A 192 4.59 0.94 -1.26
N ASN A 193 5.28 1.27 -2.33
CA ASN A 193 6.52 2.04 -2.30
C ASN A 193 6.25 3.51 -1.99
N GLU A 194 5.76 3.75 -0.79
CA GLU A 194 5.35 5.07 -0.29
C GLU A 194 6.48 6.10 -0.35
N ILE A 195 6.13 7.31 -0.81
CA ILE A 195 7.01 8.45 -0.82
C ILE A 195 7.06 9.05 0.58
N SER A 196 8.25 9.12 1.18
CA SER A 196 8.47 9.75 2.49
C SER A 196 7.50 9.31 3.61
N PRO A 197 7.38 8.02 3.94
CA PRO A 197 6.49 7.55 4.99
C PRO A 197 6.92 8.07 6.37
N ARG A 198 6.24 9.12 6.88
CA ARG A 198 6.62 9.82 8.12
C ARG A 198 5.62 9.64 9.27
N GLN A 199 4.52 8.91 9.07
CA GLN A 199 3.43 8.79 10.04
C GLN A 199 3.55 7.56 10.98
N GLY A 200 4.77 7.16 11.31
CA GLY A 200 5.01 5.99 12.16
C GLY A 200 4.47 4.71 11.53
N MET A 201 3.54 4.02 12.20
CA MET A 201 2.95 2.77 11.69
C MET A 201 1.72 2.97 10.78
N ILE A 202 1.23 4.20 10.62
CA ILE A 202 0.01 4.46 9.83
C ILE A 202 0.29 4.32 8.33
N ARG A 203 1.51 4.68 7.90
CA ARG A 203 1.92 4.58 6.50
C ARG A 203 3.24 3.82 6.41
N LEU A 204 3.16 2.58 5.96
CA LEU A 204 4.30 1.66 5.82
C LEU A 204 4.45 1.24 4.36
N ARG A 205 5.66 0.82 3.96
CA ARG A 205 5.93 0.23 2.63
C ARG A 205 5.56 -1.25 2.56
N GLU A 206 5.59 -1.93 3.69
CA GLU A 206 5.09 -3.29 3.88
C GLU A 206 4.18 -3.31 5.10
N PHE A 207 2.95 -3.74 4.92
CA PHE A 207 1.93 -3.73 5.98
C PHE A 207 1.07 -4.99 5.94
N ASN A 208 0.33 -5.24 7.01
CA ASN A 208 -0.60 -6.36 7.05
C ASN A 208 -1.99 -5.87 6.66
N MET A 209 -2.68 -6.69 5.87
CA MET A 209 -4.04 -6.48 5.40
C MET A 209 -4.93 -7.61 5.87
N ALA A 210 -6.21 -7.33 5.98
CA ALA A 210 -7.27 -8.28 6.18
C ALA A 210 -8.46 -7.79 5.36
N GLU A 211 -8.81 -8.50 4.30
CA GLU A 211 -9.84 -8.14 3.33
C GLU A 211 -10.84 -9.27 3.17
N LEU A 212 -12.09 -8.90 2.95
CA LEU A 212 -13.20 -9.81 2.66
C LEU A 212 -13.98 -9.25 1.49
N GLU A 213 -14.07 -10.05 0.43
CA GLU A 213 -14.90 -9.79 -0.74
C GLU A 213 -16.16 -10.65 -0.67
N TYR A 214 -17.32 -10.00 -0.82
CA TYR A 214 -18.60 -10.70 -0.76
C TYR A 214 -19.28 -10.58 -2.13
N PHE A 215 -19.44 -11.72 -2.79
CA PHE A 215 -20.01 -11.82 -4.13
C PHE A 215 -21.51 -12.03 -4.04
N ILE A 216 -22.26 -11.13 -4.62
CA ILE A 216 -23.73 -11.14 -4.67
C ILE A 216 -24.24 -11.25 -6.09
N ASP A 217 -25.47 -11.70 -6.26
CA ASP A 217 -26.17 -11.59 -7.53
C ASP A 217 -26.73 -10.15 -7.65
N PRO A 218 -26.42 -9.40 -8.72
CA PRO A 218 -26.94 -8.04 -8.88
C PRO A 218 -28.48 -8.00 -9.03
N ASP A 219 -29.08 -9.08 -9.50
CA ASP A 219 -30.54 -9.20 -9.70
C ASP A 219 -31.27 -9.73 -8.44
N ASP A 220 -30.54 -10.30 -7.48
CA ASP A 220 -31.06 -10.81 -6.18
C ASP A 220 -30.03 -10.52 -5.06
N PRO A 221 -29.86 -9.24 -4.66
CA PRO A 221 -28.84 -8.80 -3.72
C PRO A 221 -29.13 -9.16 -2.24
#